data_e23928171c3c3dbc42e146d941243d3a
#
_entry.id   e23928171c3c3dbc42e146d941243d3a
#
_cell.length_a   1.000
_cell.length_b   1.000
_cell.length_c   1.000
_cell.angle_alpha   90.00
_cell.angle_beta   90.00
_cell.angle_gamma   90.00
#
_symmetry.space_group_name_H-M   'P 1'
#
loop_
_entity.id
_entity.type
_entity.pdbx_description
1 polymer ?
#
loop_
_entity_poly.entity_id
_entity_poly.type
_entity_poly.pdbx_seq_one_letter_code
_entity_poly.pdbx_strand_id
1 'polypeptide(L)'
;MTEGKDLLQVLWSGADVLRGKMDANEYKTYLLGLVFYKYLSDSYLSKVYDLLNDETPDDLEEAQDEYESAMNSNDANDLLEELQESLRYTLDPDMTYVSMLRDVKNNSFNREKLQAAFNRIQESDEIFNGLFADVDLYSNRLGTGDQKQSATVAEVIRVLDGADLIHTKGDILGNAYEYLIGQFASETGEKAGEFYTPHGPAQILCRIAMTGQEDKKGLQVYDPCMGSGSLMLSCRNYSSEPEYIKYYGQELMPSTYNLARMNMFLHGVLPENQHLRNGDTLDADWPTGEDTEFDVVTMNPPYSANWSAAEGFKQDERFMDYGGKLAPKSKADYAFLLHGFYHLKQTGTMAIVLPHGVLFRGAAEGTIRQILLENGSIYAVIGLPSNMFYNTSIPTCIIVLKKHREGRDVLFIDASKQFVKEKKQNVMQDEHIDHVVELYNNRQSVDKEAYLASYDDIVKNDFNLNIPRYVDTTEEEPEIDIKALTQSICDTDKEIKEGNEALLSMMRELTFDSDETRDAVADLISVLEGM
;
A
#
# COMPACT_ATOMS: atom_id res chain seq x y z
N MET A 1 9.78 18.02 10.61
CA MET A 1 10.01 17.66 9.19
C MET A 1 11.46 17.27 8.87
N THR A 2 12.47 17.66 9.64
CA THR A 2 13.88 17.24 9.48
C THR A 2 14.13 15.85 10.04
N GLU A 3 13.66 15.53 11.23
CA GLU A 3 13.87 14.24 11.92
C GLU A 3 13.40 13.02 11.12
N GLY A 4 12.21 13.05 10.54
CA GLY A 4 11.69 11.94 9.74
C GLY A 4 12.45 11.70 8.42
N LYS A 5 13.04 12.74 7.81
CA LYS A 5 13.85 12.59 6.59
C LYS A 5 15.21 11.95 6.89
N ASP A 6 15.80 12.31 8.02
CA ASP A 6 17.08 11.74 8.44
C ASP A 6 16.92 10.26 8.78
N LEU A 7 15.84 9.88 9.49
CA LEU A 7 15.48 8.49 9.77
C LEU A 7 15.30 7.68 8.46
N LEU A 8 14.50 8.17 7.52
CA LEU A 8 14.28 7.51 6.23
C LEU A 8 15.58 7.29 5.46
N GLN A 9 16.50 8.26 5.49
CA GLN A 9 17.79 8.15 4.81
C GLN A 9 18.66 7.06 5.45
N VAL A 10 18.71 6.97 6.78
CA VAL A 10 19.44 5.91 7.50
C VAL A 10 18.87 4.54 7.18
N LEU A 11 17.54 4.38 7.30
CA LEU A 11 16.89 3.11 6.99
C LEU A 11 17.12 2.68 5.53
N TRP A 12 17.05 3.63 4.59
CA TRP A 12 17.32 3.35 3.18
C TRP A 12 18.77 2.97 2.90
N SER A 13 19.71 3.57 3.64
CA SER A 13 21.14 3.20 3.54
C SER A 13 21.39 1.75 3.94
N GLY A 14 20.59 1.19 4.85
CA GLY A 14 20.58 -0.24 5.16
C GLY A 14 20.21 -1.12 3.95
N ALA A 15 19.27 -0.68 3.12
CA ALA A 15 18.93 -1.36 1.86
C ALA A 15 20.10 -1.36 0.87
N ASP A 16 20.86 -0.27 0.79
CA ASP A 16 22.01 -0.15 -0.12
C ASP A 16 23.14 -1.15 0.19
N VAL A 17 23.31 -1.53 1.47
CA VAL A 17 24.27 -2.59 1.87
C VAL A 17 23.90 -3.95 1.27
N LEU A 18 22.61 -4.24 1.16
CA LEU A 18 22.09 -5.52 0.66
C LEU A 18 21.86 -5.50 -0.86
N ARG A 19 21.59 -4.31 -1.43
CA ARG A 19 21.40 -4.12 -2.86
C ARG A 19 22.67 -4.55 -3.63
N GLY A 20 22.46 -5.35 -4.69
CA GLY A 20 23.55 -5.94 -5.46
C GLY A 20 24.06 -7.28 -4.93
N LYS A 21 23.61 -7.73 -3.75
CA LYS A 21 23.87 -9.07 -3.22
C LYS A 21 22.67 -10.00 -3.37
N MET A 22 21.47 -9.43 -3.34
CA MET A 22 20.20 -10.15 -3.46
C MET A 22 19.12 -9.27 -4.11
N ASP A 23 18.03 -9.88 -4.57
CA ASP A 23 16.90 -9.18 -5.19
C ASP A 23 16.10 -8.36 -4.16
N ALA A 24 15.35 -7.34 -4.65
CA ALA A 24 14.56 -6.45 -3.80
C ALA A 24 13.56 -7.20 -2.92
N ASN A 25 12.94 -8.28 -3.43
CA ASN A 25 12.03 -9.12 -2.67
C ASN A 25 12.69 -9.80 -1.46
N GLU A 26 13.99 -9.99 -1.52
CA GLU A 26 14.75 -10.68 -0.50
C GLU A 26 15.32 -9.69 0.52
N TYR A 27 16.02 -8.64 0.05
CA TYR A 27 16.63 -7.71 1.00
C TYR A 27 15.61 -6.91 1.81
N LYS A 28 14.38 -6.70 1.28
CA LYS A 28 13.30 -6.09 2.06
C LYS A 28 13.06 -6.82 3.38
N THR A 29 12.99 -8.15 3.35
CA THR A 29 12.72 -8.98 4.51
C THR A 29 13.82 -8.89 5.56
N TYR A 30 15.09 -8.92 5.11
CA TYR A 30 16.24 -8.73 6.02
C TYR A 30 16.23 -7.36 6.66
N LEU A 31 16.08 -6.29 5.85
CA LEU A 31 16.11 -4.94 6.36
C LEU A 31 14.96 -4.67 7.33
N LEU A 32 13.73 -5.00 6.94
CA LEU A 32 12.54 -4.77 7.76
C LEU A 32 12.59 -5.59 9.05
N GLY A 33 13.09 -6.83 9.00
CA GLY A 33 13.29 -7.64 10.20
C GLY A 33 14.38 -7.09 11.13
N LEU A 34 15.49 -6.57 10.59
CA LEU A 34 16.57 -5.97 11.40
C LEU A 34 16.14 -4.62 12.01
N VAL A 35 15.38 -3.80 11.29
CA VAL A 35 14.78 -2.56 11.83
C VAL A 35 13.81 -2.89 12.96
N PHE A 36 12.98 -3.90 12.78
CA PHE A 36 12.04 -4.34 13.82
C PHE A 36 12.77 -4.89 15.06
N TYR A 37 13.80 -5.71 14.86
CA TYR A 37 14.64 -6.18 15.95
C TYR A 37 15.30 -5.02 16.69
N LYS A 38 15.86 -4.04 15.98
CA LYS A 38 16.42 -2.84 16.62
C LYS A 38 15.36 -2.13 17.47
N TYR A 39 14.16 -1.93 16.92
CA TYR A 39 13.06 -1.31 17.66
C TYR A 39 12.72 -2.07 18.95
N LEU A 40 12.58 -3.39 18.89
CA LEU A 40 12.31 -4.20 20.09
C LEU A 40 13.45 -4.07 21.10
N SER A 41 14.70 -4.16 20.66
CA SER A 41 15.86 -4.05 21.54
C SER A 41 16.00 -2.66 22.18
N ASP A 42 15.81 -1.60 21.40
CA ASP A 42 15.89 -0.22 21.89
C ASP A 42 14.75 0.06 22.88
N SER A 43 13.53 -0.41 22.59
CA SER A 43 12.36 -0.33 23.49
C SER A 43 12.59 -1.11 24.77
N TYR A 44 13.25 -2.27 24.68
CA TYR A 44 13.60 -3.09 25.82
C TYR A 44 14.56 -2.34 26.78
N LEU A 45 15.66 -1.80 26.24
CA LEU A 45 16.62 -1.02 27.05
C LEU A 45 16.01 0.25 27.63
N SER A 46 15.16 0.94 26.87
CA SER A 46 14.42 2.10 27.36
C SER A 46 13.52 1.72 28.55
N LYS A 47 12.83 0.58 28.48
CA LYS A 47 12.00 0.09 29.58
C LYS A 47 12.81 -0.36 30.77
N VAL A 48 13.97 -1.02 30.58
CA VAL A 48 14.91 -1.35 31.67
C VAL A 48 15.32 -0.10 32.40
N TYR A 49 15.74 0.94 31.67
CA TYR A 49 16.19 2.20 32.27
C TYR A 49 15.06 2.92 33.03
N ASP A 50 13.86 2.95 32.47
CA ASP A 50 12.65 3.48 33.10
C ASP A 50 12.36 2.77 34.45
N LEU A 51 12.44 1.44 34.48
CA LEU A 51 12.21 0.65 35.70
C LEU A 51 13.28 0.87 36.77
N LEU A 52 14.52 1.17 36.37
CA LEU A 52 15.62 1.40 37.30
C LEU A 52 15.69 2.84 37.82
N ASN A 53 15.27 3.83 36.99
CA ASN A 53 15.52 5.26 37.25
C ASN A 53 14.26 6.15 37.25
N ASP A 54 13.08 5.63 36.90
CA ASP A 54 11.85 6.41 36.66
C ASP A 54 12.01 7.49 35.55
N GLU A 55 12.92 7.26 34.58
CA GLU A 55 13.26 8.20 33.50
C GLU A 55 13.47 7.48 32.17
N THR A 56 13.32 8.20 31.06
CA THR A 56 13.71 7.69 29.73
C THR A 56 15.19 7.96 29.49
N PRO A 57 16.00 7.01 28.99
CA PRO A 57 17.43 7.23 28.80
C PRO A 57 17.69 8.24 27.67
N ASP A 58 18.64 9.17 27.90
CA ASP A 58 19.16 10.04 26.84
C ASP A 58 20.11 9.27 25.90
N ASP A 59 20.74 8.20 26.40
CA ASP A 59 21.68 7.35 25.68
C ASP A 59 21.44 5.86 26.00
N LEU A 60 21.21 5.06 24.95
CA LEU A 60 21.03 3.62 25.08
C LEU A 60 22.32 2.86 25.47
N GLU A 61 23.49 3.45 25.28
CA GLU A 61 24.75 2.87 25.80
C GLU A 61 24.76 2.87 27.33
N GLU A 62 24.28 3.96 27.96
CA GLU A 62 24.12 4.03 29.42
C GLU A 62 23.09 3.01 29.92
N ALA A 63 21.93 2.93 29.24
CA ALA A 63 20.90 1.95 29.57
C ALA A 63 21.42 0.50 29.46
N GLN A 64 22.29 0.22 28.51
CA GLN A 64 22.95 -1.09 28.38
C GLN A 64 23.88 -1.40 29.56
N ASP A 65 24.71 -0.45 29.98
CA ASP A 65 25.64 -0.64 31.09
C ASP A 65 24.89 -0.87 32.42
N GLU A 66 23.78 -0.13 32.63
CA GLU A 66 22.91 -0.34 33.79
C GLU A 66 22.20 -1.69 33.73
N TYR A 67 21.73 -2.11 32.57
CA TYR A 67 21.12 -3.42 32.39
C TYR A 67 22.12 -4.55 32.71
N GLU A 68 23.34 -4.47 32.20
CA GLU A 68 24.42 -5.44 32.52
C GLU A 68 24.72 -5.48 34.03
N SER A 69 24.71 -4.31 34.68
CA SER A 69 24.90 -4.20 36.13
C SER A 69 23.73 -4.81 36.93
N ALA A 70 22.50 -4.50 36.55
CA ALA A 70 21.28 -5.01 37.17
C ALA A 70 21.19 -6.54 37.10
N MET A 71 21.55 -7.11 35.94
CA MET A 71 21.55 -8.57 35.73
C MET A 71 22.62 -9.32 36.55
N ASN A 72 23.62 -8.62 37.11
CA ASN A 72 24.59 -9.17 38.05
C ASN A 72 24.19 -8.95 39.52
N SER A 73 23.03 -8.35 39.78
CA SER A 73 22.50 -8.10 41.13
C SER A 73 21.63 -9.25 41.65
N ASN A 74 21.21 -9.18 42.92
CA ASN A 74 20.26 -10.15 43.49
C ASN A 74 18.82 -9.96 42.96
N ASP A 75 18.50 -8.79 42.43
CA ASP A 75 17.16 -8.38 41.99
C ASP A 75 16.94 -8.66 40.45
N ALA A 76 17.89 -9.36 39.81
CA ALA A 76 17.84 -9.65 38.38
C ALA A 76 16.56 -10.40 37.94
N ASN A 77 16.08 -11.35 38.76
CA ASN A 77 14.89 -12.10 38.46
C ASN A 77 13.62 -11.24 38.52
N ASP A 78 13.53 -10.36 39.52
CA ASP A 78 12.37 -9.47 39.71
C ASP A 78 12.29 -8.48 38.50
N LEU A 79 13.44 -7.95 38.07
CA LEU A 79 13.50 -7.11 36.87
C LEU A 79 13.05 -7.87 35.61
N LEU A 80 13.49 -9.12 35.42
CA LEU A 80 13.08 -9.93 34.25
C LEU A 80 11.58 -10.26 34.26
N GLU A 81 10.99 -10.53 35.44
CA GLU A 81 9.55 -10.76 35.57
C GLU A 81 8.77 -9.51 35.17
N GLU A 82 9.16 -8.33 35.66
CA GLU A 82 8.51 -7.06 35.36
C GLU A 82 8.63 -6.69 33.87
N LEU A 83 9.79 -6.94 33.24
CA LEU A 83 10.00 -6.75 31.80
C LEU A 83 9.13 -7.72 30.99
N GLN A 84 9.05 -9.00 31.40
CA GLN A 84 8.19 -9.98 30.74
C GLN A 84 6.70 -9.60 30.84
N GLU A 85 6.26 -9.08 31.99
CA GLU A 85 4.87 -8.60 32.15
C GLU A 85 4.58 -7.36 31.29
N SER A 86 5.53 -6.42 31.24
CA SER A 86 5.36 -5.15 30.53
C SER A 86 5.49 -5.27 29.03
N LEU A 87 6.48 -6.01 28.53
CA LEU A 87 6.85 -6.08 27.11
C LEU A 87 6.48 -7.41 26.45
N ARG A 88 6.21 -8.45 27.25
CA ARG A 88 5.91 -9.83 26.84
C ARG A 88 7.10 -10.57 26.23
N TYR A 89 8.29 -10.00 26.23
CA TYR A 89 9.54 -10.64 25.84
C TYR A 89 10.69 -10.20 26.73
N THR A 90 11.75 -11.01 26.72
CA THR A 90 13.02 -10.68 27.38
C THR A 90 14.18 -10.88 26.43
N LEU A 91 15.25 -10.14 26.64
CA LEU A 91 16.54 -10.27 25.97
C LEU A 91 17.63 -10.39 27.02
N ASP A 92 18.59 -11.27 26.85
CA ASP A 92 19.77 -11.27 27.68
C ASP A 92 20.66 -10.05 27.36
N PRO A 93 21.49 -9.53 28.29
CA PRO A 93 22.28 -8.31 28.05
C PRO A 93 23.15 -8.36 26.80
N ASP A 94 23.66 -9.52 26.46
CA ASP A 94 24.47 -9.70 25.25
C ASP A 94 23.63 -9.85 23.98
N MET A 95 22.31 -9.97 24.07
CA MET A 95 21.37 -10.10 22.96
C MET A 95 20.72 -8.77 22.54
N THR A 96 21.09 -7.65 23.14
CA THR A 96 20.57 -6.33 22.74
C THR A 96 21.26 -5.82 21.49
N TYR A 97 20.61 -4.88 20.79
CA TYR A 97 21.18 -4.24 19.60
C TYR A 97 22.47 -3.47 19.94
N VAL A 98 22.47 -2.75 21.08
CA VAL A 98 23.64 -2.01 21.57
C VAL A 98 24.83 -2.95 21.82
N SER A 99 24.61 -4.09 22.49
CA SER A 99 25.65 -5.10 22.70
C SER A 99 26.18 -5.66 21.37
N MET A 100 25.31 -5.94 20.42
CA MET A 100 25.72 -6.41 19.08
C MET A 100 26.49 -5.34 18.30
N LEU A 101 26.12 -4.06 18.45
CA LEU A 101 26.85 -2.96 17.84
C LEU A 101 28.25 -2.81 18.44
N ARG A 102 28.42 -3.00 19.77
CA ARG A 102 29.73 -3.08 20.44
C ARG A 102 30.59 -4.20 19.82
N ASP A 103 29.98 -5.38 19.61
CA ASP A 103 30.66 -6.49 18.95
C ASP A 103 31.06 -6.15 17.51
N VAL A 104 30.22 -5.46 16.75
CA VAL A 104 30.52 -4.98 15.39
C VAL A 104 31.71 -3.99 15.41
N LYS A 105 31.71 -3.02 16.33
CA LYS A 105 32.81 -2.04 16.51
C LYS A 105 34.14 -2.74 16.87
N ASN A 106 34.06 -3.85 17.64
CA ASN A 106 35.22 -4.64 18.07
C ASN A 106 35.62 -5.76 17.09
N ASN A 107 34.95 -5.90 15.94
CA ASN A 107 35.12 -6.98 14.96
C ASN A 107 34.93 -8.41 15.54
N SER A 108 34.09 -8.54 16.56
CA SER A 108 33.74 -9.80 17.23
C SER A 108 32.32 -10.27 16.95
N PHE A 109 31.55 -9.54 16.15
CA PHE A 109 30.17 -9.87 15.83
C PHE A 109 30.02 -11.23 15.14
N ASN A 110 29.08 -12.04 15.67
CA ASN A 110 28.69 -13.32 15.08
C ASN A 110 27.16 -13.34 14.87
N ARG A 111 26.71 -13.72 13.64
CA ARG A 111 25.29 -13.87 13.30
C ARG A 111 24.52 -14.86 14.18
N GLU A 112 25.21 -15.86 14.76
CA GLU A 112 24.59 -16.84 15.66
C GLU A 112 24.02 -16.18 16.91
N LYS A 113 24.68 -15.13 17.41
CA LYS A 113 24.19 -14.32 18.54
C LYS A 113 22.90 -13.59 18.19
N LEU A 114 22.81 -13.00 16.99
CA LEU A 114 21.59 -12.38 16.50
C LEU A 114 20.47 -13.41 16.31
N GLN A 115 20.78 -14.59 15.78
CA GLN A 115 19.81 -15.68 15.67
C GLN A 115 19.29 -16.12 17.06
N ALA A 116 20.15 -16.17 18.07
CA ALA A 116 19.75 -16.47 19.44
C ALA A 116 18.79 -15.39 19.99
N ALA A 117 19.06 -14.12 19.70
CA ALA A 117 18.17 -13.02 20.09
C ALA A 117 16.79 -13.13 19.41
N PHE A 118 16.75 -13.44 18.11
CA PHE A 118 15.49 -13.69 17.40
C PHE A 118 14.70 -14.84 18.04
N ASN A 119 15.37 -15.96 18.32
CA ASN A 119 14.74 -17.10 18.96
C ASN A 119 14.22 -16.74 20.35
N ARG A 120 15.00 -16.01 21.14
CA ARG A 120 14.62 -15.57 22.48
C ARG A 120 13.33 -14.75 22.49
N ILE A 121 13.21 -13.79 21.56
CA ILE A 121 11.98 -12.99 21.39
C ILE A 121 10.80 -13.89 21.00
N GLN A 122 10.99 -14.75 19.97
CA GLN A 122 9.92 -15.61 19.45
C GLN A 122 9.40 -16.64 20.47
N GLU A 123 10.26 -17.12 21.37
CA GLU A 123 9.92 -18.07 22.42
C GLU A 123 9.30 -17.42 23.65
N SER A 124 9.39 -16.09 23.79
CA SER A 124 8.90 -15.37 24.97
C SER A 124 7.38 -15.32 25.05
N ASP A 125 6.69 -15.21 23.91
CA ASP A 125 5.22 -15.15 23.85
C ASP A 125 4.72 -15.56 22.45
N GLU A 126 3.52 -16.14 22.37
CA GLU A 126 2.88 -16.56 21.11
C GLU A 126 2.73 -15.41 20.09
N ILE A 127 2.57 -14.17 20.57
CA ILE A 127 2.46 -13.00 19.71
C ILE A 127 3.72 -12.71 18.88
N PHE A 128 4.89 -13.25 19.28
CA PHE A 128 6.14 -13.11 18.53
C PHE A 128 6.51 -14.36 17.73
N ASN A 129 5.75 -15.44 17.87
CA ASN A 129 6.07 -16.69 17.20
C ASN A 129 6.16 -16.54 15.69
N GLY A 130 7.28 -16.95 15.10
CA GLY A 130 7.54 -16.94 13.65
C GLY A 130 7.79 -15.56 13.03
N LEU A 131 7.88 -14.47 13.81
CA LEU A 131 8.09 -13.11 13.28
C LEU A 131 9.36 -12.98 12.44
N PHE A 132 10.45 -13.62 12.86
CA PHE A 132 11.74 -13.57 12.17
C PHE A 132 11.99 -14.78 11.24
N ALA A 133 10.97 -15.62 10.99
CA ALA A 133 11.12 -16.85 10.21
C ALA A 133 11.63 -16.61 8.78
N ASP A 134 11.34 -15.45 8.22
CA ASP A 134 11.75 -15.08 6.85
C ASP A 134 13.16 -14.44 6.80
N VAL A 135 13.81 -14.19 7.95
CA VAL A 135 15.16 -13.62 8.04
C VAL A 135 16.19 -14.72 8.18
N ASP A 136 16.58 -15.34 7.06
CA ASP A 136 17.56 -16.43 7.03
C ASP A 136 19.01 -15.90 7.11
N LEU A 137 19.55 -15.80 8.33
CA LEU A 137 20.91 -15.33 8.59
C LEU A 137 22.01 -16.31 8.07
N TYR A 138 21.63 -17.51 7.64
CA TYR A 138 22.53 -18.54 7.10
C TYR A 138 22.51 -18.61 5.57
N SER A 139 21.72 -17.76 4.93
CA SER A 139 21.61 -17.73 3.47
C SER A 139 22.94 -17.42 2.78
N ASN A 140 23.28 -18.19 1.75
CA ASN A 140 24.43 -17.91 0.89
C ASN A 140 24.37 -16.57 0.15
N ARG A 141 23.21 -15.92 0.13
CA ARG A 141 23.02 -14.58 -0.46
C ARG A 141 23.68 -13.47 0.36
N LEU A 142 23.77 -13.64 1.68
CA LEU A 142 24.54 -12.76 2.54
C LEU A 142 26.05 -12.91 2.33
N GLY A 143 26.49 -14.00 1.71
CA GLY A 143 27.88 -14.31 1.44
C GLY A 143 28.17 -15.82 1.63
N THR A 144 29.26 -16.28 1.04
CA THR A 144 29.65 -17.68 1.15
C THR A 144 30.47 -17.91 2.43
N GLY A 145 29.90 -18.64 3.38
CA GLY A 145 30.52 -19.03 4.66
C GLY A 145 30.29 -17.98 5.78
N ASP A 146 30.47 -18.44 7.01
CA ASP A 146 30.09 -17.77 8.24
C ASP A 146 30.65 -16.34 8.38
N GLN A 147 31.93 -16.14 8.04
CA GLN A 147 32.57 -14.83 8.15
C GLN A 147 31.94 -13.78 7.23
N LYS A 148 31.62 -14.15 5.97
CA LYS A 148 31.05 -13.20 5.01
C LYS A 148 29.59 -12.89 5.34
N GLN A 149 28.84 -13.89 5.80
CA GLN A 149 27.45 -13.71 6.23
C GLN A 149 27.39 -12.79 7.45
N SER A 150 28.22 -13.04 8.47
CA SER A 150 28.34 -12.19 9.65
C SER A 150 28.79 -10.76 9.28
N ALA A 151 29.75 -10.61 8.37
CA ALA A 151 30.22 -9.29 7.93
C ALA A 151 29.14 -8.49 7.20
N THR A 152 28.30 -9.14 6.38
CA THR A 152 27.19 -8.45 5.70
C THR A 152 26.15 -7.98 6.69
N VAL A 153 25.74 -8.81 7.66
CA VAL A 153 24.79 -8.44 8.70
C VAL A 153 25.36 -7.34 9.60
N ALA A 154 26.64 -7.45 9.98
CA ALA A 154 27.34 -6.44 10.77
C ALA A 154 27.33 -5.05 10.10
N GLU A 155 27.45 -5.01 8.76
CA GLU A 155 27.42 -3.74 8.03
C GLU A 155 26.00 -3.11 8.07
N VAL A 156 24.94 -3.91 7.96
CA VAL A 156 23.56 -3.41 8.13
C VAL A 156 23.36 -2.88 9.55
N ILE A 157 23.79 -3.64 10.59
CA ILE A 157 23.72 -3.18 12.00
C ILE A 157 24.46 -1.85 12.16
N ARG A 158 25.66 -1.70 11.60
CA ARG A 158 26.44 -0.46 11.68
C ARG A 158 25.71 0.74 11.06
N VAL A 159 25.08 0.55 9.92
CA VAL A 159 24.36 1.62 9.21
C VAL A 159 23.10 2.02 9.98
N LEU A 160 22.37 1.06 10.52
CA LEU A 160 21.14 1.31 11.30
C LEU A 160 21.39 1.96 12.67
N ASP A 161 22.63 2.02 13.16
CA ASP A 161 23.01 2.73 14.40
C ASP A 161 22.60 4.21 14.39
N GLY A 162 22.61 4.85 13.21
CA GLY A 162 22.17 6.24 13.04
C GLY A 162 20.65 6.47 13.18
N ALA A 163 19.85 5.43 13.35
CA ALA A 163 18.39 5.54 13.51
C ALA A 163 18.03 5.62 15.00
N ASP A 164 17.58 6.78 15.46
CA ASP A 164 16.97 6.93 16.80
C ASP A 164 15.49 6.49 16.72
N LEU A 165 15.19 5.34 17.32
CA LEU A 165 13.85 4.74 17.29
C LEU A 165 13.04 5.00 18.56
N ILE A 166 13.68 5.49 19.65
CA ILE A 166 13.02 5.70 20.95
C ILE A 166 12.54 7.14 21.12
N HIS A 167 13.38 8.13 20.76
CA HIS A 167 13.01 9.55 20.90
C HIS A 167 12.21 10.08 19.73
N THR A 168 11.96 9.23 18.72
CA THR A 168 11.16 9.57 17.55
C THR A 168 9.68 9.68 17.95
N LYS A 169 9.12 10.90 17.91
CA LYS A 169 7.77 11.21 18.39
C LYS A 169 6.66 10.65 17.49
N GLY A 170 5.64 10.06 18.11
CA GLY A 170 4.41 9.64 17.45
C GLY A 170 4.62 8.52 16.44
N ASP A 171 3.80 8.50 15.37
CA ASP A 171 3.83 7.47 14.33
C ASP A 171 4.97 7.62 13.30
N ILE A 172 6.03 8.41 13.60
CA ILE A 172 7.11 8.66 12.64
C ILE A 172 7.82 7.36 12.27
N LEU A 173 8.07 6.47 13.24
CA LEU A 173 8.70 5.18 12.97
C LEU A 173 7.80 4.27 12.14
N GLY A 174 6.54 4.13 12.52
CA GLY A 174 5.55 3.38 11.76
C GLY A 174 5.42 3.92 10.33
N ASN A 175 5.30 5.22 10.17
CA ASN A 175 5.25 5.88 8.87
C ASN A 175 6.54 5.68 8.05
N ALA A 176 7.72 5.68 8.70
CA ALA A 176 8.98 5.40 8.04
C ALA A 176 9.06 3.95 7.57
N TYR A 177 8.56 3.03 8.38
CA TYR A 177 8.48 1.61 8.01
C TYR A 177 7.50 1.38 6.85
N GLU A 178 6.32 2.01 6.88
CA GLU A 178 5.37 1.99 5.76
C GLU A 178 5.95 2.58 4.48
N TYR A 179 6.70 3.68 4.59
CA TYR A 179 7.40 4.26 3.44
C TYR A 179 8.39 3.25 2.82
N LEU A 180 9.18 2.54 3.65
CA LEU A 180 10.07 1.48 3.15
C LEU A 180 9.28 0.38 2.44
N ILE A 181 8.18 -0.08 3.03
CA ILE A 181 7.28 -1.07 2.43
C ILE A 181 6.80 -0.59 1.05
N GLY A 182 6.34 0.66 0.94
CA GLY A 182 5.91 1.27 -0.32
C GLY A 182 7.02 1.35 -1.37
N GLN A 183 8.24 1.74 -0.97
CA GLN A 183 9.40 1.78 -1.87
C GLN A 183 9.75 0.38 -2.38
N PHE A 184 9.78 -0.62 -1.50
CA PHE A 184 10.03 -2.01 -1.91
C PHE A 184 8.93 -2.55 -2.84
N ALA A 185 7.67 -2.22 -2.60
CA ALA A 185 6.59 -2.57 -3.52
C ALA A 185 6.83 -2.01 -4.94
N SER A 186 7.41 -0.81 -5.04
CA SER A 186 7.75 -0.18 -6.33
C SER A 186 8.94 -0.84 -7.04
N GLU A 187 9.88 -1.44 -6.29
CA GLU A 187 11.10 -2.06 -6.84
C GLU A 187 10.93 -3.54 -7.17
N THR A 188 10.09 -4.27 -6.43
CA THR A 188 9.98 -5.74 -6.52
C THR A 188 9.25 -6.23 -7.75
N GLY A 189 8.53 -5.38 -8.48
CA GLY A 189 7.76 -5.80 -9.65
C GLY A 189 6.57 -6.71 -9.33
N GLU A 190 6.18 -6.83 -8.06
CA GLU A 190 4.99 -7.57 -7.63
C GLU A 190 3.74 -7.01 -8.29
N LYS A 191 2.75 -7.86 -8.55
CA LYS A 191 1.52 -7.43 -9.23
C LYS A 191 0.79 -6.37 -8.41
N ALA A 192 0.14 -5.48 -9.14
CA ALA A 192 -0.55 -4.32 -8.59
C ALA A 192 -1.43 -4.66 -7.38
N GLY A 193 -1.15 -3.97 -6.27
CA GLY A 193 -2.00 -4.02 -5.09
C GLY A 193 -1.87 -5.25 -4.20
N GLU A 194 -1.07 -6.26 -4.57
CA GLU A 194 -0.96 -7.49 -3.77
C GLU A 194 -0.20 -7.30 -2.44
N PHE A 195 0.57 -6.23 -2.31
CA PHE A 195 1.43 -6.03 -1.15
C PHE A 195 1.22 -4.69 -0.42
N TYR A 196 0.93 -3.63 -1.16
CA TYR A 196 0.80 -2.28 -0.61
C TYR A 196 -0.19 -1.44 -1.42
N THR A 197 -1.06 -0.70 -0.72
CA THR A 197 -2.01 0.23 -1.35
C THR A 197 -1.40 1.64 -1.37
N PRO A 198 -1.27 2.29 -2.54
CA PRO A 198 -0.74 3.65 -2.63
C PRO A 198 -1.52 4.65 -1.78
N HIS A 199 -0.83 5.69 -1.28
CA HIS A 199 -1.37 6.65 -0.32
C HIS A 199 -2.73 7.25 -0.73
N GLY A 200 -2.87 7.78 -1.95
CA GLY A 200 -4.13 8.41 -2.39
C GLY A 200 -5.35 7.51 -2.30
N PRO A 201 -5.37 6.34 -2.97
CA PRO A 201 -6.45 5.37 -2.80
C PRO A 201 -6.68 4.90 -1.36
N ALA A 202 -5.61 4.69 -0.58
CA ALA A 202 -5.73 4.26 0.82
C ALA A 202 -6.45 5.32 1.67
N GLN A 203 -6.11 6.60 1.52
CA GLN A 203 -6.75 7.70 2.22
C GLN A 203 -8.24 7.83 1.86
N ILE A 204 -8.58 7.73 0.56
CA ILE A 204 -9.98 7.78 0.13
C ILE A 204 -10.78 6.61 0.72
N LEU A 205 -10.25 5.38 0.65
CA LEU A 205 -10.89 4.19 1.23
C LEU A 205 -11.17 4.37 2.72
N CYS A 206 -10.14 4.74 3.49
CA CYS A 206 -10.26 4.88 4.94
C CYS A 206 -11.21 6.02 5.32
N ARG A 207 -11.09 7.21 4.73
CA ARG A 207 -11.95 8.36 5.05
C ARG A 207 -13.42 8.06 4.76
N ILE A 208 -13.70 7.43 3.62
CA ILE A 208 -15.07 7.04 3.25
C ILE A 208 -15.60 5.96 4.20
N ALA A 209 -14.81 4.93 4.50
CA ALA A 209 -15.24 3.85 5.36
C ALA A 209 -15.42 4.30 6.82
N MET A 210 -14.63 5.29 7.27
CA MET A 210 -14.70 5.88 8.60
C MET A 210 -15.80 6.93 8.76
N THR A 211 -16.38 7.46 7.66
CA THR A 211 -17.42 8.50 7.72
C THR A 211 -18.59 8.08 8.62
N GLY A 212 -18.79 8.83 9.72
CA GLY A 212 -19.81 8.57 10.74
C GLY A 212 -19.44 7.50 11.76
N GLN A 213 -18.18 7.06 11.79
CA GLN A 213 -17.63 6.11 12.76
C GLN A 213 -16.50 6.72 13.61
N GLU A 214 -16.15 7.98 13.39
CA GLU A 214 -14.96 8.66 13.91
C GLU A 214 -14.90 8.67 15.44
N ASP A 215 -16.06 8.84 16.09
CA ASP A 215 -16.19 8.94 17.55
C ASP A 215 -16.54 7.60 18.22
N LYS A 216 -16.51 6.50 17.47
CA LYS A 216 -16.89 5.20 18.00
C LYS A 216 -15.76 4.57 18.80
N LYS A 217 -15.99 4.38 20.10
CA LYS A 217 -15.08 3.66 20.98
C LYS A 217 -15.10 2.16 20.71
N GLY A 218 -13.91 1.54 20.66
CA GLY A 218 -13.77 0.12 20.37
C GLY A 218 -14.18 -0.24 18.95
N LEU A 219 -13.92 0.67 18.00
CA LEU A 219 -14.15 0.47 16.58
C LEU A 219 -13.47 -0.81 16.09
N GLN A 220 -14.18 -1.59 15.26
CA GLN A 220 -13.67 -2.83 14.66
C GLN A 220 -13.44 -2.62 13.17
N VAL A 221 -12.17 -2.71 12.77
CA VAL A 221 -11.72 -2.56 11.36
C VAL A 221 -11.32 -3.92 10.83
N TYR A 222 -11.78 -4.27 9.63
CA TYR A 222 -11.47 -5.54 8.97
C TYR A 222 -10.90 -5.35 7.57
N ASP A 223 -9.80 -6.04 7.29
CA ASP A 223 -9.24 -6.19 5.94
C ASP A 223 -8.89 -7.67 5.67
N PRO A 224 -9.73 -8.38 4.90
CA PRO A 224 -9.49 -9.79 4.58
C PRO A 224 -8.36 -10.03 3.57
N CYS A 225 -7.73 -8.98 3.05
CA CYS A 225 -6.58 -9.02 2.13
C CYS A 225 -5.53 -7.99 2.58
N MET A 226 -5.16 -8.02 3.88
CA MET A 226 -4.51 -6.92 4.57
C MET A 226 -3.12 -6.55 4.02
N GLY A 227 -2.46 -7.45 3.27
CA GLY A 227 -1.09 -7.21 2.82
C GLY A 227 -0.17 -6.90 4.00
N SER A 228 0.48 -5.73 3.96
CA SER A 228 1.32 -5.21 5.05
C SER A 228 0.53 -4.60 6.23
N GLY A 229 -0.80 -4.59 6.17
CA GLY A 229 -1.66 -3.98 7.19
C GLY A 229 -1.81 -2.46 7.11
N SER A 230 -1.06 -1.80 6.23
CA SER A 230 -1.03 -0.33 6.12
C SER A 230 -2.39 0.30 5.83
N LEU A 231 -3.23 -0.37 5.01
CA LEU A 231 -4.56 0.14 4.68
C LEU A 231 -5.46 0.22 5.92
N MET A 232 -5.57 -0.86 6.69
CA MET A 232 -6.41 -0.84 7.90
C MET A 232 -5.82 0.03 9.02
N LEU A 233 -4.48 0.11 9.15
CA LEU A 233 -3.81 1.03 10.08
C LEU A 233 -4.11 2.49 9.76
N SER A 234 -4.24 2.86 8.48
CA SER A 234 -4.58 4.23 8.08
C SER A 234 -5.92 4.71 8.64
N CYS A 235 -6.84 3.81 9.04
CA CYS A 235 -8.11 4.18 9.66
C CYS A 235 -7.93 4.89 11.02
N ARG A 236 -6.82 4.64 11.73
CA ARG A 236 -6.52 5.28 13.03
C ARG A 236 -6.44 6.81 12.94
N ASN A 237 -5.99 7.34 11.80
CA ASN A 237 -5.85 8.77 11.57
C ASN A 237 -7.19 9.51 11.56
N TYR A 238 -8.29 8.78 11.48
CA TYR A 238 -9.66 9.31 11.39
C TYR A 238 -10.52 8.89 12.58
N SER A 239 -9.93 8.32 13.63
CA SER A 239 -10.60 7.96 14.87
C SER A 239 -10.23 8.92 15.98
N SER A 240 -11.21 9.33 16.80
CA SER A 240 -10.96 10.10 18.03
C SER A 240 -10.39 9.22 19.16
N GLU A 241 -10.46 7.89 19.03
CA GLU A 241 -10.02 6.91 20.02
C GLU A 241 -9.14 5.82 19.38
N PRO A 242 -8.01 6.20 18.73
CA PRO A 242 -7.21 5.29 17.90
C PRO A 242 -6.60 4.10 18.67
N GLU A 243 -6.35 4.26 19.98
CA GLU A 243 -5.77 3.21 20.85
C GLU A 243 -6.75 2.06 21.11
N TYR A 244 -8.07 2.29 20.94
CA TYR A 244 -9.11 1.29 21.20
C TYR A 244 -9.63 0.61 19.93
N ILE A 245 -9.05 0.90 18.77
CA ILE A 245 -9.40 0.22 17.52
C ILE A 245 -8.93 -1.24 17.60
N LYS A 246 -9.83 -2.16 17.28
CA LYS A 246 -9.51 -3.58 17.09
C LYS A 246 -9.35 -3.87 15.59
N TYR A 247 -8.21 -4.42 15.22
CA TYR A 247 -7.85 -4.73 13.84
C TYR A 247 -7.99 -6.22 13.57
N TYR A 248 -8.79 -6.55 12.58
CA TYR A 248 -8.97 -7.92 12.07
C TYR A 248 -8.42 -7.98 10.66
N GLY A 249 -7.54 -8.93 10.37
CA GLY A 249 -6.90 -9.01 9.05
C GLY A 249 -6.52 -10.42 8.65
N GLN A 250 -6.59 -10.72 7.36
CA GLN A 250 -6.05 -11.96 6.81
C GLN A 250 -5.04 -11.67 5.71
N GLU A 251 -4.01 -12.52 5.65
CA GLU A 251 -3.00 -12.50 4.58
C GLU A 251 -2.60 -13.93 4.21
N LEU A 252 -2.58 -14.22 2.92
CA LEU A 252 -2.26 -15.55 2.40
C LEU A 252 -0.77 -15.86 2.51
N MET A 253 0.10 -14.88 2.19
CA MET A 253 1.55 -15.05 2.16
C MET A 253 2.16 -14.91 3.56
N PRO A 254 2.83 -15.96 4.10
CA PRO A 254 3.39 -15.91 5.46
C PRO A 254 4.35 -14.74 5.70
N SER A 255 5.23 -14.44 4.73
CA SER A 255 6.20 -13.33 4.85
C SER A 255 5.50 -11.96 4.92
N THR A 256 4.47 -11.74 4.12
CA THR A 256 3.66 -10.51 4.15
C THR A 256 2.82 -10.42 5.43
N TYR A 257 2.28 -11.56 5.91
CA TYR A 257 1.62 -11.64 7.20
C TYR A 257 2.54 -11.23 8.36
N ASN A 258 3.80 -11.70 8.37
CA ASN A 258 4.78 -11.31 9.38
C ASN A 258 5.10 -9.82 9.30
N LEU A 259 5.20 -9.24 8.10
CA LEU A 259 5.38 -7.79 7.93
C LEU A 259 4.19 -7.00 8.49
N ALA A 260 2.95 -7.46 8.29
CA ALA A 260 1.77 -6.82 8.88
C ALA A 260 1.83 -6.82 10.42
N ARG A 261 2.23 -7.94 11.03
CA ARG A 261 2.40 -8.04 12.49
C ARG A 261 3.46 -7.06 13.00
N MET A 262 4.62 -7.01 12.34
CA MET A 262 5.67 -6.04 12.67
C MET A 262 5.17 -4.60 12.54
N ASN A 263 4.43 -4.30 11.48
CA ASN A 263 3.85 -2.98 11.23
C ASN A 263 2.87 -2.56 12.34
N MET A 264 2.02 -3.48 12.80
CA MET A 264 1.13 -3.24 13.95
C MET A 264 1.90 -2.87 15.22
N PHE A 265 2.96 -3.60 15.55
CA PHE A 265 3.81 -3.29 16.70
C PHE A 265 4.47 -1.91 16.58
N LEU A 266 5.02 -1.58 15.42
CA LEU A 266 5.69 -0.29 15.17
C LEU A 266 4.73 0.90 15.25
N HIS A 267 3.44 0.69 15.00
CA HIS A 267 2.38 1.68 15.21
C HIS A 267 1.79 1.65 16.62
N GLY A 268 2.38 0.90 17.54
CA GLY A 268 1.95 0.81 18.92
C GLY A 268 0.56 0.18 19.12
N VAL A 269 0.09 -0.64 18.16
CA VAL A 269 -1.16 -1.38 18.36
C VAL A 269 -0.95 -2.45 19.41
N LEU A 270 -1.75 -2.41 20.47
CA LEU A 270 -1.66 -3.37 21.57
C LEU A 270 -1.98 -4.80 21.08
N PRO A 271 -1.32 -5.83 21.61
CA PRO A 271 -1.53 -7.22 21.20
C PRO A 271 -3.00 -7.69 21.24
N GLU A 272 -3.75 -7.26 22.24
CA GLU A 272 -5.18 -7.57 22.40
C GLU A 272 -6.09 -6.93 21.35
N ASN A 273 -5.56 -5.96 20.60
CA ASN A 273 -6.26 -5.30 19.50
C ASN A 273 -5.83 -5.84 18.13
N GLN A 274 -4.88 -6.78 18.08
CA GLN A 274 -4.36 -7.39 16.85
C GLN A 274 -4.97 -8.78 16.65
N HIS A 275 -5.95 -8.90 15.78
CA HIS A 275 -6.61 -10.16 15.41
C HIS A 275 -6.22 -10.49 13.96
N LEU A 276 -5.02 -11.05 13.77
CA LEU A 276 -4.46 -11.30 12.44
C LEU A 276 -4.36 -12.81 12.20
N ARG A 277 -4.64 -13.24 10.96
CA ARG A 277 -4.56 -14.63 10.53
C ARG A 277 -3.76 -14.79 9.25
N ASN A 278 -2.87 -15.76 9.21
CA ASN A 278 -2.30 -16.25 7.95
C ASN A 278 -3.19 -17.34 7.37
N GLY A 279 -3.81 -17.08 6.23
CA GLY A 279 -4.72 -18.01 5.57
C GLY A 279 -5.41 -17.45 4.34
N ASP A 280 -6.01 -18.36 3.55
CA ASP A 280 -6.79 -18.00 2.38
C ASP A 280 -8.19 -17.54 2.81
N THR A 281 -8.52 -16.29 2.53
CA THR A 281 -9.80 -15.65 2.83
C THR A 281 -10.99 -16.33 2.15
N LEU A 282 -10.78 -16.83 0.93
CA LEU A 282 -11.86 -17.42 0.15
C LEU A 282 -12.05 -18.92 0.41
N ASP A 283 -11.03 -19.61 0.93
CA ASP A 283 -11.08 -21.06 1.17
C ASP A 283 -11.94 -21.38 2.40
N ALA A 284 -11.77 -20.64 3.51
CA ALA A 284 -12.53 -20.83 4.73
C ALA A 284 -12.97 -19.50 5.32
N ASP A 285 -14.18 -19.48 5.87
CA ASP A 285 -14.70 -18.30 6.56
C ASP A 285 -13.87 -17.97 7.81
N TRP A 286 -13.59 -16.67 8.00
CA TRP A 286 -12.93 -16.12 9.18
C TRP A 286 -13.14 -14.59 9.21
N PRO A 287 -13.26 -13.96 10.40
CA PRO A 287 -13.28 -14.62 11.71
C PRO A 287 -14.59 -15.34 12.00
N THR A 288 -14.51 -16.35 12.87
CA THR A 288 -15.67 -17.11 13.36
C THR A 288 -15.72 -16.98 14.88
N GLY A 289 -16.90 -16.95 15.46
CA GLY A 289 -17.08 -16.80 16.91
C GLY A 289 -17.89 -15.55 17.27
N GLU A 290 -17.46 -14.78 18.28
CA GLU A 290 -18.22 -13.64 18.79
C GLU A 290 -18.10 -12.38 17.92
N ASP A 291 -16.91 -12.07 17.42
CA ASP A 291 -16.63 -10.88 16.60
C ASP A 291 -16.54 -11.28 15.12
N THR A 292 -17.68 -11.39 14.45
CA THR A 292 -17.77 -11.76 13.04
C THR A 292 -18.23 -10.64 12.11
N GLU A 293 -18.69 -9.53 12.66
CA GLU A 293 -19.16 -8.37 11.90
C GLU A 293 -18.43 -7.09 12.34
N PHE A 294 -18.08 -6.23 11.39
CA PHE A 294 -17.19 -5.10 11.56
C PHE A 294 -17.85 -3.77 11.21
N ASP A 295 -17.40 -2.71 11.86
CA ASP A 295 -17.87 -1.34 11.64
C ASP A 295 -17.33 -0.79 10.32
N VAL A 296 -16.07 -1.10 10.05
CA VAL A 296 -15.32 -0.64 8.89
C VAL A 296 -14.70 -1.86 8.20
N VAL A 297 -14.96 -2.00 6.90
CA VAL A 297 -14.28 -2.97 6.05
C VAL A 297 -13.56 -2.21 4.95
N THR A 298 -12.24 -2.29 4.91
CA THR A 298 -11.42 -1.74 3.84
C THR A 298 -10.69 -2.86 3.12
N MET A 299 -10.57 -2.80 1.80
CA MET A 299 -9.96 -3.89 1.06
C MET A 299 -9.35 -3.43 -0.26
N ASN A 300 -8.14 -3.89 -0.52
CA ASN A 300 -7.51 -3.86 -1.84
C ASN A 300 -7.10 -5.30 -2.22
N PRO A 301 -8.02 -6.15 -2.71
CA PRO A 301 -7.75 -7.55 -3.00
C PRO A 301 -6.88 -7.73 -4.25
N PRO A 302 -6.26 -8.90 -4.45
CA PRO A 302 -5.55 -9.22 -5.68
C PRO A 302 -6.50 -9.23 -6.88
N TYR A 303 -6.24 -8.36 -7.89
CA TYR A 303 -7.16 -8.17 -9.02
C TYR A 303 -7.23 -9.39 -9.92
N SER A 304 -8.46 -9.82 -10.21
CA SER A 304 -8.73 -10.95 -11.10
C SER A 304 -7.97 -12.23 -10.71
N ALA A 305 -7.80 -12.46 -9.42
CA ALA A 305 -7.18 -13.67 -8.89
C ALA A 305 -7.99 -14.93 -9.23
N ASN A 306 -7.31 -16.05 -9.32
CA ASN A 306 -7.98 -17.35 -9.38
C ASN A 306 -8.42 -17.78 -7.98
N TRP A 307 -9.56 -18.46 -7.89
CA TRP A 307 -10.03 -19.10 -6.67
C TRP A 307 -10.73 -20.44 -6.98
N SER A 308 -11.06 -21.21 -5.97
CA SER A 308 -11.58 -22.56 -6.21
C SER A 308 -12.96 -22.55 -6.88
N ALA A 309 -13.84 -21.61 -6.53
CA ALA A 309 -15.24 -21.52 -6.98
C ALA A 309 -15.96 -22.89 -6.92
N ALA A 310 -15.64 -23.69 -5.92
CA ALA A 310 -16.22 -25.02 -5.76
C ALA A 310 -17.74 -24.94 -5.53
N GLU A 311 -18.50 -25.94 -6.03
CA GLU A 311 -19.96 -25.97 -5.91
C GLU A 311 -20.45 -25.87 -4.46
N GLY A 312 -19.66 -26.33 -3.48
CA GLY A 312 -19.96 -26.21 -2.05
C GLY A 312 -20.15 -24.78 -1.58
N PHE A 313 -19.45 -23.81 -2.21
CA PHE A 313 -19.61 -22.39 -1.87
C PHE A 313 -20.99 -21.82 -2.20
N LYS A 314 -21.82 -22.48 -3.00
CA LYS A 314 -23.22 -22.09 -3.20
C LYS A 314 -24.09 -22.29 -1.95
N GLN A 315 -23.60 -23.06 -0.95
CA GLN A 315 -24.25 -23.26 0.34
C GLN A 315 -23.56 -22.47 1.47
N ASP A 316 -22.49 -21.76 1.15
CA ASP A 316 -21.77 -20.90 2.08
C ASP A 316 -22.56 -19.60 2.28
N GLU A 317 -22.78 -19.21 3.52
CA GLU A 317 -23.59 -18.04 3.90
C GLU A 317 -23.09 -16.75 3.24
N ARG A 318 -21.79 -16.65 2.96
CA ARG A 318 -21.18 -15.50 2.28
C ARG A 318 -21.67 -15.33 0.84
N PHE A 319 -22.10 -16.43 0.17
CA PHE A 319 -22.36 -16.45 -1.28
C PHE A 319 -23.75 -16.97 -1.68
N MET A 320 -24.51 -17.58 -0.77
CA MET A 320 -25.75 -18.31 -1.13
C MET A 320 -26.88 -17.40 -1.63
N ASP A 321 -26.96 -16.14 -1.21
CA ASP A 321 -28.08 -15.24 -1.50
C ASP A 321 -28.01 -14.54 -2.87
N TYR A 322 -27.04 -14.92 -3.71
CA TYR A 322 -26.81 -14.25 -5.00
C TYR A 322 -27.26 -15.09 -6.19
N GLY A 323 -28.52 -15.59 -6.14
CA GLY A 323 -29.17 -16.32 -7.25
C GLY A 323 -28.46 -17.63 -7.61
N GLY A 324 -27.77 -18.26 -6.67
CA GLY A 324 -26.99 -19.48 -6.88
C GLY A 324 -25.76 -19.26 -7.80
N LYS A 325 -25.30 -18.02 -7.95
CA LYS A 325 -24.14 -17.66 -8.76
C LYS A 325 -22.93 -17.43 -7.86
N LEU A 326 -21.79 -17.97 -8.29
CA LEU A 326 -20.48 -17.68 -7.72
C LEU A 326 -19.69 -16.79 -8.66
N ALA A 327 -18.77 -15.99 -8.13
CA ALA A 327 -17.79 -15.29 -8.94
C ALA A 327 -17.04 -16.29 -9.83
N PRO A 328 -16.62 -15.91 -11.06
CA PRO A 328 -15.91 -16.81 -11.97
C PRO A 328 -14.61 -17.33 -11.33
N LYS A 329 -14.27 -18.60 -11.58
CA LYS A 329 -13.05 -19.22 -11.05
C LYS A 329 -11.77 -18.43 -11.35
N SER A 330 -11.72 -17.75 -12.50
CA SER A 330 -10.58 -16.94 -12.95
C SER A 330 -10.65 -15.47 -12.54
N LYS A 331 -11.66 -15.07 -11.74
CA LYS A 331 -11.90 -13.68 -11.34
C LYS A 331 -12.62 -13.64 -9.99
N ALA A 332 -11.84 -13.67 -8.92
CA ALA A 332 -12.34 -13.67 -7.55
C ALA A 332 -12.87 -12.30 -7.07
N ASP A 333 -12.86 -11.27 -7.92
CA ASP A 333 -13.19 -9.89 -7.54
C ASP A 333 -14.48 -9.80 -6.71
N TYR A 334 -15.57 -10.41 -7.21
CA TYR A 334 -16.84 -10.46 -6.47
C TYR A 334 -16.83 -11.44 -5.29
N ALA A 335 -15.99 -12.45 -5.27
CA ALA A 335 -15.89 -13.33 -4.10
C ALA A 335 -15.30 -12.58 -2.90
N PHE A 336 -14.25 -11.78 -3.11
CA PHE A 336 -13.71 -10.89 -2.08
C PHE A 336 -14.73 -9.82 -1.65
N LEU A 337 -15.42 -9.20 -2.60
CA LEU A 337 -16.45 -8.20 -2.29
C LEU A 337 -17.56 -8.79 -1.40
N LEU A 338 -18.07 -9.98 -1.75
CA LEU A 338 -19.13 -10.63 -1.00
C LEU A 338 -18.66 -11.10 0.38
N HIS A 339 -17.43 -11.60 0.49
CA HIS A 339 -16.85 -11.96 1.78
C HIS A 339 -16.76 -10.75 2.72
N GLY A 340 -16.18 -9.64 2.28
CA GLY A 340 -16.12 -8.42 3.10
C GLY A 340 -17.50 -7.85 3.44
N PHE A 341 -18.44 -7.93 2.49
CA PHE A 341 -19.81 -7.46 2.70
C PHE A 341 -20.59 -8.35 3.69
N TYR A 342 -20.36 -9.67 3.69
CA TYR A 342 -20.93 -10.58 4.67
C TYR A 342 -20.55 -10.19 6.10
N HIS A 343 -19.29 -9.89 6.32
CA HIS A 343 -18.74 -9.47 7.61
C HIS A 343 -18.98 -7.99 7.98
N LEU A 344 -19.75 -7.25 7.20
CA LEU A 344 -20.08 -5.86 7.50
C LEU A 344 -21.26 -5.80 8.49
N LYS A 345 -21.17 -4.97 9.53
CA LYS A 345 -22.32 -4.64 10.42
C LYS A 345 -23.41 -3.92 9.64
N GLN A 346 -24.64 -3.95 10.17
CA GLN A 346 -25.78 -3.24 9.59
C GLN A 346 -25.54 -1.73 9.45
N THR A 347 -24.80 -1.13 10.40
CA THR A 347 -24.45 0.30 10.42
C THR A 347 -23.05 0.58 9.85
N GLY A 348 -22.35 -0.47 9.42
CA GLY A 348 -20.97 -0.38 8.92
C GLY A 348 -20.88 0.18 7.50
N THR A 349 -19.67 0.55 7.12
CA THR A 349 -19.32 0.95 5.75
C THR A 349 -18.17 0.11 5.24
N MET A 350 -18.33 -0.45 4.04
CA MET A 350 -17.26 -1.14 3.33
C MET A 350 -16.81 -0.31 2.13
N ALA A 351 -15.51 -0.18 1.94
CA ALA A 351 -14.90 0.42 0.76
C ALA A 351 -13.85 -0.54 0.17
N ILE A 352 -14.00 -0.91 -1.10
CA ILE A 352 -13.14 -1.88 -1.79
C ILE A 352 -12.65 -1.32 -3.11
N VAL A 353 -11.34 -1.47 -3.39
CA VAL A 353 -10.77 -1.16 -4.71
C VAL A 353 -10.85 -2.36 -5.62
N LEU A 354 -11.34 -2.16 -6.82
CA LEU A 354 -11.47 -3.21 -7.85
C LEU A 354 -11.18 -2.65 -9.26
N PRO A 355 -10.83 -3.51 -10.23
CA PRO A 355 -10.68 -3.07 -11.62
C PRO A 355 -12.05 -2.72 -12.22
N HIS A 356 -12.09 -1.73 -13.12
CA HIS A 356 -13.35 -1.24 -13.73
C HIS A 356 -14.23 -2.35 -14.34
N GLY A 357 -13.64 -3.49 -14.74
CA GLY A 357 -14.39 -4.61 -15.30
C GLY A 357 -15.56 -5.09 -14.44
N VAL A 358 -15.46 -4.99 -13.10
CA VAL A 358 -16.53 -5.39 -12.17
C VAL A 358 -17.81 -4.58 -12.37
N LEU A 359 -17.72 -3.37 -12.91
CA LEU A 359 -18.85 -2.46 -13.11
C LEU A 359 -19.78 -2.91 -14.25
N PHE A 360 -19.28 -3.68 -15.23
CA PHE A 360 -20.04 -3.98 -16.44
C PHE A 360 -19.95 -5.41 -16.95
N ARG A 361 -19.05 -6.26 -16.41
CA ARG A 361 -19.02 -7.68 -16.83
C ARG A 361 -20.37 -8.34 -16.55
N GLY A 362 -20.81 -9.17 -17.51
CA GLY A 362 -22.09 -9.88 -17.46
C GLY A 362 -22.01 -11.23 -16.73
N ALA A 363 -22.91 -12.17 -17.11
CA ALA A 363 -23.03 -13.51 -16.56
C ALA A 363 -23.17 -13.52 -15.02
N ALA A 364 -22.39 -14.33 -14.30
CA ALA A 364 -22.48 -14.46 -12.84
C ALA A 364 -22.24 -13.12 -12.12
N GLU A 365 -21.21 -12.35 -12.53
CA GLU A 365 -20.92 -11.04 -11.94
C GLU A 365 -22.07 -10.04 -12.16
N GLY A 366 -22.71 -10.06 -13.34
CA GLY A 366 -23.89 -9.24 -13.63
C GLY A 366 -25.06 -9.57 -12.71
N THR A 367 -25.34 -10.87 -12.45
CA THR A 367 -26.41 -11.30 -11.53
C THR A 367 -26.12 -10.86 -10.09
N ILE A 368 -24.89 -11.06 -9.60
CA ILE A 368 -24.48 -10.65 -8.25
C ILE A 368 -24.63 -9.13 -8.10
N ARG A 369 -24.13 -8.37 -9.06
CA ARG A 369 -24.23 -6.91 -9.08
C ARG A 369 -25.66 -6.41 -9.08
N GLN A 370 -26.54 -7.02 -9.88
CA GLN A 370 -27.95 -6.67 -9.91
C GLN A 370 -28.61 -6.88 -8.56
N ILE A 371 -28.39 -8.02 -7.89
CA ILE A 371 -28.97 -8.31 -6.56
C ILE A 371 -28.49 -7.30 -5.52
N LEU A 372 -27.19 -6.96 -5.52
CA LEU A 372 -26.64 -5.93 -4.64
C LEU A 372 -27.31 -4.56 -4.85
N LEU A 373 -27.63 -4.20 -6.10
CA LEU A 373 -28.32 -2.95 -6.45
C LEU A 373 -29.82 -3.00 -6.07
N GLU A 374 -30.49 -4.11 -6.30
CA GLU A 374 -31.90 -4.33 -5.90
C GLU A 374 -32.07 -4.21 -4.38
N ASN A 375 -31.10 -4.71 -3.61
CA ASN A 375 -31.05 -4.61 -2.16
C ASN A 375 -30.59 -3.22 -1.66
N GLY A 376 -30.17 -2.32 -2.56
CA GLY A 376 -29.62 -1.00 -2.21
C GLY A 376 -28.24 -1.05 -1.55
N SER A 377 -27.52 -2.16 -1.66
CA SER A 377 -26.26 -2.37 -0.97
C SER A 377 -25.09 -1.55 -1.55
N ILE A 378 -25.09 -1.29 -2.87
CA ILE A 378 -24.08 -0.44 -3.51
C ILE A 378 -24.44 1.02 -3.27
N TYR A 379 -23.58 1.75 -2.54
CA TYR A 379 -23.82 3.12 -2.12
C TYR A 379 -23.16 4.14 -3.04
N ALA A 380 -21.91 3.90 -3.44
CA ALA A 380 -21.19 4.77 -4.36
C ALA A 380 -20.20 3.98 -5.23
N VAL A 381 -19.86 4.53 -6.38
CA VAL A 381 -18.82 4.07 -7.30
C VAL A 381 -17.92 5.25 -7.63
N ILE A 382 -16.63 5.16 -7.35
CA ILE A 382 -15.65 6.22 -7.52
C ILE A 382 -14.58 5.74 -8.48
N GLY A 383 -14.46 6.39 -9.64
CA GLY A 383 -13.40 6.10 -10.62
C GLY A 383 -12.10 6.76 -10.21
N LEU A 384 -11.03 5.98 -10.09
CA LEU A 384 -9.69 6.48 -9.78
C LEU A 384 -8.88 6.78 -11.04
N PRO A 385 -7.86 7.65 -10.97
CA PRO A 385 -6.91 7.83 -12.05
C PRO A 385 -6.26 6.52 -12.47
N SER A 386 -5.97 6.37 -13.75
CA SER A 386 -5.17 5.24 -14.24
C SER A 386 -3.73 5.33 -13.73
N ASN A 387 -2.97 4.23 -13.79
CA ASN A 387 -1.56 4.19 -13.42
C ASN A 387 -1.26 4.69 -11.99
N MET A 388 -2.18 4.43 -11.04
CA MET A 388 -2.01 4.75 -9.62
C MET A 388 -1.32 3.63 -8.84
N PHE A 389 -1.60 2.38 -9.20
CA PHE A 389 -1.06 1.20 -8.52
C PHE A 389 0.24 0.76 -9.16
N TYR A 390 1.17 0.26 -8.32
CA TYR A 390 2.47 -0.22 -8.81
C TYR A 390 2.30 -1.34 -9.84
N ASN A 391 3.12 -1.30 -10.88
CA ASN A 391 3.22 -2.32 -11.94
C ASN A 391 1.93 -2.60 -12.73
N THR A 392 0.95 -1.70 -12.69
CA THR A 392 -0.23 -1.75 -13.55
C THR A 392 -0.70 -0.37 -13.99
N SER A 393 -1.13 -0.29 -15.24
CA SER A 393 -1.81 0.91 -15.77
C SER A 393 -3.34 0.75 -15.78
N ILE A 394 -3.86 -0.35 -15.23
CA ILE A 394 -5.30 -0.66 -15.27
C ILE A 394 -6.07 0.39 -14.47
N PRO A 395 -7.11 1.02 -15.04
CA PRO A 395 -7.97 1.90 -14.27
C PRO A 395 -8.77 1.09 -13.24
N THR A 396 -8.85 1.64 -12.02
CA THR A 396 -9.54 1.03 -10.89
C THR A 396 -10.65 1.92 -10.38
N CYS A 397 -11.57 1.34 -9.65
CA CYS A 397 -12.65 2.07 -8.97
C CYS A 397 -12.77 1.62 -7.51
N ILE A 398 -13.29 2.50 -6.68
CA ILE A 398 -13.74 2.16 -5.34
C ILE A 398 -15.24 1.91 -5.40
N ILE A 399 -15.69 0.77 -4.86
CA ILE A 399 -17.09 0.48 -4.63
C ILE A 399 -17.35 0.60 -3.13
N VAL A 400 -18.32 1.43 -2.77
CA VAL A 400 -18.74 1.63 -1.38
C VAL A 400 -20.03 0.87 -1.15
N LEU A 401 -20.08 0.03 -0.12
CA LEU A 401 -21.23 -0.78 0.23
C LEU A 401 -21.70 -0.47 1.67
N LYS A 402 -23.03 -0.52 1.85
CA LYS A 402 -23.71 -0.40 3.15
C LYS A 402 -24.84 -1.43 3.21
N LYS A 403 -25.05 -2.08 4.37
CA LYS A 403 -26.14 -3.07 4.53
C LYS A 403 -27.49 -2.41 4.75
N HIS A 404 -27.58 -1.45 5.65
CA HIS A 404 -28.85 -0.82 6.01
C HIS A 404 -28.86 0.65 5.62
N ARG A 405 -29.72 0.98 4.66
CA ARG A 405 -29.97 2.37 4.24
C ARG A 405 -31.37 2.51 3.65
N GLU A 406 -31.90 3.71 3.67
CA GLU A 406 -33.08 4.07 2.90
C GLU A 406 -32.69 4.40 1.45
N GLY A 407 -33.45 3.89 0.48
CA GLY A 407 -33.23 4.15 -0.93
C GLY A 407 -32.22 3.21 -1.63
N ARG A 408 -32.17 3.32 -2.96
CA ARG A 408 -31.34 2.48 -3.85
C ARG A 408 -30.58 3.32 -4.89
N ASP A 409 -30.49 4.62 -4.67
CA ASP A 409 -29.70 5.55 -5.48
C ASP A 409 -28.20 5.28 -5.28
N VAL A 410 -27.42 5.46 -6.33
CA VAL A 410 -25.97 5.26 -6.31
C VAL A 410 -25.27 6.55 -6.71
N LEU A 411 -24.31 6.98 -5.92
CA LEU A 411 -23.45 8.12 -6.26
C LEU A 411 -22.28 7.63 -7.13
N PHE A 412 -22.14 8.22 -8.32
CA PHE A 412 -20.99 8.05 -9.19
C PHE A 412 -20.08 9.26 -9.08
N ILE A 413 -18.79 9.05 -8.89
CA ILE A 413 -17.77 10.10 -8.89
C ILE A 413 -16.69 9.73 -9.90
N ASP A 414 -16.35 10.64 -10.79
CA ASP A 414 -15.22 10.48 -11.70
C ASP A 414 -14.02 11.29 -11.20
N ALA A 415 -13.10 10.63 -10.51
CA ALA A 415 -11.84 11.21 -10.09
C ALA A 415 -10.67 10.92 -11.06
N SER A 416 -10.95 10.46 -12.27
CA SER A 416 -9.92 10.05 -13.24
C SER A 416 -8.93 11.14 -13.63
N LYS A 417 -9.30 12.42 -13.44
CA LYS A 417 -8.46 13.60 -13.69
C LYS A 417 -7.82 14.19 -12.42
N GLN A 418 -8.11 13.64 -11.23
CA GLN A 418 -7.65 14.15 -9.94
C GLN A 418 -6.27 13.59 -9.57
N PHE A 419 -5.22 14.04 -10.26
CA PHE A 419 -3.85 13.58 -10.02
C PHE A 419 -2.79 14.55 -10.53
N VAL A 420 -1.58 14.40 -10.00
CA VAL A 420 -0.34 14.95 -10.57
C VAL A 420 0.46 13.80 -11.18
N LYS A 421 1.01 14.03 -12.37
CA LYS A 421 1.83 13.03 -13.05
C LYS A 421 3.25 13.05 -12.50
N GLU A 422 3.67 11.95 -11.90
CA GLU A 422 5.04 11.72 -11.51
C GLU A 422 5.77 10.80 -12.52
N LYS A 423 7.11 10.62 -12.37
CA LYS A 423 7.96 9.93 -13.36
C LYS A 423 7.46 8.52 -13.72
N LYS A 424 6.96 7.76 -12.75
CA LYS A 424 6.56 6.35 -12.94
C LYS A 424 5.07 6.10 -12.79
N GLN A 425 4.32 6.95 -12.09
CA GLN A 425 2.90 6.76 -11.79
C GLN A 425 2.19 8.10 -11.58
N ASN A 426 0.86 8.04 -11.57
CA ASN A 426 0.01 9.16 -11.19
C ASN A 426 -0.16 9.18 -9.67
N VAL A 427 -0.16 10.35 -9.06
CA VAL A 427 -0.27 10.52 -7.60
C VAL A 427 -1.39 11.49 -7.28
N MET A 428 -2.29 11.11 -6.39
CA MET A 428 -3.26 12.04 -5.80
C MET A 428 -2.63 12.74 -4.60
N GLN A 429 -2.68 14.06 -4.62
CA GLN A 429 -2.27 14.91 -3.50
C GLN A 429 -3.47 15.13 -2.56
N ASP A 430 -3.22 15.68 -1.37
CA ASP A 430 -4.26 15.86 -0.34
C ASP A 430 -5.47 16.64 -0.87
N GLU A 431 -5.26 17.66 -1.69
CA GLU A 431 -6.34 18.47 -2.30
C GLU A 431 -7.26 17.62 -3.21
N HIS A 432 -6.69 16.65 -3.94
CA HIS A 432 -7.48 15.74 -4.78
C HIS A 432 -8.29 14.76 -3.93
N ILE A 433 -7.68 14.27 -2.84
CA ILE A 433 -8.31 13.36 -1.89
C ILE A 433 -9.46 14.07 -1.18
N ASP A 434 -9.21 15.28 -0.67
CA ASP A 434 -10.21 16.10 0.00
C ASP A 434 -11.41 16.38 -0.89
N HIS A 435 -11.18 16.74 -2.15
CA HIS A 435 -12.23 16.99 -3.14
C HIS A 435 -13.11 15.74 -3.38
N VAL A 436 -12.49 14.56 -3.57
CA VAL A 436 -13.25 13.32 -3.76
C VAL A 436 -14.09 12.97 -2.54
N VAL A 437 -13.53 13.13 -1.33
CA VAL A 437 -14.25 12.86 -0.08
C VAL A 437 -15.37 13.87 0.15
N GLU A 438 -15.17 15.13 -0.23
CA GLU A 438 -16.21 16.17 -0.18
C GLU A 438 -17.38 15.83 -1.10
N LEU A 439 -17.11 15.45 -2.37
CA LEU A 439 -18.14 14.98 -3.31
C LEU A 439 -18.93 13.79 -2.75
N TYR A 440 -18.23 12.84 -2.11
CA TYR A 440 -18.87 11.69 -1.47
C TYR A 440 -19.79 12.09 -0.31
N ASN A 441 -19.33 12.97 0.57
CA ASN A 441 -20.08 13.41 1.76
C ASN A 441 -21.28 14.28 1.38
N ASN A 442 -21.15 15.16 0.39
CA ASN A 442 -22.22 16.03 -0.09
C ASN A 442 -23.32 15.25 -0.82
N ARG A 443 -22.97 14.11 -1.41
CA ARG A 443 -23.90 13.17 -2.08
C ARG A 443 -24.86 13.87 -3.04
N GLN A 444 -24.35 14.72 -3.91
CA GLN A 444 -25.10 15.49 -4.91
C GLN A 444 -24.46 15.35 -6.29
N SER A 445 -25.28 15.56 -7.33
CA SER A 445 -24.76 15.67 -8.69
C SER A 445 -24.00 16.98 -8.85
N VAL A 446 -22.78 16.89 -9.41
CA VAL A 446 -21.91 18.01 -9.78
C VAL A 446 -21.51 17.80 -11.23
N ASP A 447 -21.66 18.84 -12.04
CA ASP A 447 -21.39 18.77 -13.48
C ASP A 447 -19.97 18.26 -13.75
N LYS A 448 -19.86 17.25 -14.64
CA LYS A 448 -18.61 16.59 -15.06
C LYS A 448 -17.81 15.86 -13.97
N GLU A 449 -18.27 15.86 -12.71
CA GLU A 449 -17.53 15.27 -11.58
C GLU A 449 -18.33 14.18 -10.86
N ALA A 450 -19.61 14.39 -10.60
CA ALA A 450 -20.42 13.45 -9.85
C ALA A 450 -21.87 13.40 -10.32
N TYR A 451 -22.49 12.23 -10.24
CA TYR A 451 -23.91 12.02 -10.57
C TYR A 451 -24.57 11.11 -9.56
N LEU A 452 -25.63 11.59 -8.92
CA LEU A 452 -26.49 10.79 -8.05
C LEU A 452 -27.56 10.10 -8.90
N ALA A 453 -27.30 8.87 -9.31
CA ALA A 453 -28.19 8.08 -10.13
C ALA A 453 -29.34 7.52 -9.33
N SER A 454 -30.57 7.74 -9.77
CA SER A 454 -31.74 7.04 -9.25
C SER A 454 -31.69 5.56 -9.59
N TYR A 455 -32.42 4.73 -8.84
CA TYR A 455 -32.54 3.30 -9.18
C TYR A 455 -33.11 3.08 -10.60
N ASP A 456 -34.05 3.93 -11.04
CA ASP A 456 -34.61 3.86 -12.40
C ASP A 456 -33.56 4.16 -13.47
N ASP A 457 -32.60 5.06 -13.23
CA ASP A 457 -31.49 5.30 -14.16
C ASP A 457 -30.57 4.09 -14.25
N ILE A 458 -30.34 3.40 -13.12
CA ILE A 458 -29.55 2.17 -13.09
C ILE A 458 -30.23 1.04 -13.88
N VAL A 459 -31.55 0.89 -13.70
CA VAL A 459 -32.36 -0.09 -14.47
C VAL A 459 -32.32 0.22 -15.96
N LYS A 460 -32.48 1.49 -16.37
CA LYS A 460 -32.38 1.92 -17.79
C LYS A 460 -31.00 1.61 -18.40
N ASN A 461 -29.96 1.55 -17.57
CA ASN A 461 -28.60 1.18 -17.98
C ASN A 461 -28.31 -0.32 -17.83
N ASP A 462 -29.31 -1.19 -17.70
CA ASP A 462 -29.18 -2.64 -17.55
C ASP A 462 -28.25 -3.06 -16.38
N PHE A 463 -28.34 -2.35 -15.26
CA PHE A 463 -27.46 -2.55 -14.08
C PHE A 463 -25.96 -2.44 -14.39
N ASN A 464 -25.62 -1.76 -15.45
CA ASN A 464 -24.24 -1.45 -15.83
C ASN A 464 -23.80 -0.18 -15.10
N LEU A 465 -22.76 -0.29 -14.27
CA LEU A 465 -22.23 0.79 -13.44
C LEU A 465 -21.01 1.49 -14.05
N ASN A 466 -20.76 1.33 -15.35
CA ASN A 466 -19.64 2.02 -16.01
C ASN A 466 -19.79 3.55 -15.88
N ILE A 467 -18.84 4.19 -15.22
CA ILE A 467 -18.91 5.59 -14.77
C ILE A 467 -19.25 6.58 -15.90
N PRO A 468 -18.65 6.47 -17.13
CA PRO A 468 -19.00 7.38 -18.24
C PRO A 468 -20.45 7.32 -18.71
N ARG A 469 -21.26 6.34 -18.24
CA ARG A 469 -22.70 6.32 -18.51
C ARG A 469 -23.51 7.26 -17.62
N TYR A 470 -22.89 7.74 -16.54
CA TYR A 470 -23.52 8.58 -15.52
C TYR A 470 -22.84 9.93 -15.39
N VAL A 471 -21.52 9.98 -15.48
CA VAL A 471 -20.74 11.21 -15.42
C VAL A 471 -20.13 11.47 -16.79
N ASP A 472 -20.63 12.49 -17.48
CA ASP A 472 -20.09 12.90 -18.79
C ASP A 472 -18.96 13.92 -18.58
N THR A 473 -17.74 13.44 -18.70
CA THR A 473 -16.53 14.27 -18.60
C THR A 473 -16.06 14.85 -19.95
N THR A 474 -16.87 14.70 -20.98
CA THR A 474 -16.55 15.20 -22.33
C THR A 474 -16.43 16.73 -22.30
N GLU A 475 -15.29 17.22 -22.72
CA GLU A 475 -15.13 18.65 -22.99
C GLU A 475 -15.73 18.93 -24.36
N GLU A 476 -16.58 19.95 -24.47
CA GLU A 476 -17.01 20.44 -25.77
C GLU A 476 -15.76 20.87 -26.54
N GLU A 477 -15.51 20.22 -27.66
CA GLU A 477 -14.43 20.67 -28.54
C GLU A 477 -14.70 22.14 -28.90
N PRO A 478 -13.71 23.04 -28.74
CA PRO A 478 -13.91 24.42 -29.15
C PRO A 478 -14.31 24.47 -30.63
N GLU A 479 -15.34 25.25 -30.93
CA GLU A 479 -15.77 25.44 -32.34
C GLU A 479 -14.56 25.85 -33.19
N ILE A 480 -14.27 25.04 -34.18
CA ILE A 480 -13.16 25.31 -35.09
C ILE A 480 -13.50 26.56 -35.89
N ASP A 481 -12.83 27.66 -35.62
CA ASP A 481 -12.90 28.84 -36.50
C ASP A 481 -12.26 28.52 -37.85
N ILE A 482 -13.13 28.10 -38.77
CA ILE A 482 -12.73 27.71 -40.14
C ILE A 482 -11.97 28.85 -40.86
N LYS A 483 -12.29 30.13 -40.54
CA LYS A 483 -11.58 31.27 -41.13
C LYS A 483 -10.16 31.41 -40.60
N ALA A 484 -10.01 31.31 -39.27
CA ALA A 484 -8.69 31.35 -38.64
C ALA A 484 -7.83 30.16 -39.09
N LEU A 485 -8.41 28.96 -39.19
CA LEU A 485 -7.71 27.74 -39.65
C LEU A 485 -7.30 27.89 -41.13
N THR A 486 -8.21 28.41 -42.00
CA THR A 486 -7.90 28.64 -43.41
C THR A 486 -6.76 29.65 -43.55
N GLN A 487 -6.78 30.74 -42.77
CA GLN A 487 -5.71 31.72 -42.80
C GLN A 487 -4.38 31.08 -42.35
N SER A 488 -4.38 30.31 -41.26
CA SER A 488 -3.18 29.61 -40.78
C SER A 488 -2.62 28.63 -41.82
N ILE A 489 -3.46 27.91 -42.53
CA ILE A 489 -3.02 27.04 -43.65
C ILE A 489 -2.36 27.86 -44.75
N CYS A 490 -2.97 29.00 -45.15
CA CYS A 490 -2.40 29.86 -46.20
C CYS A 490 -1.05 30.48 -45.78
N ASP A 491 -0.95 30.88 -44.50
CA ASP A 491 0.29 31.44 -43.96
C ASP A 491 1.39 30.38 -43.92
N THR A 492 1.08 29.16 -43.48
CA THR A 492 2.01 28.00 -43.47
C THR A 492 2.45 27.62 -44.88
N ASP A 493 1.52 27.58 -45.87
CA ASP A 493 1.87 27.31 -47.25
C ASP A 493 2.81 28.39 -47.82
N LYS A 494 2.63 29.64 -47.42
CA LYS A 494 3.52 30.74 -47.81
C LYS A 494 4.91 30.59 -47.20
N GLU A 495 4.99 30.27 -45.91
CA GLU A 495 6.26 29.98 -45.22
C GLU A 495 7.03 28.82 -45.84
N ILE A 496 6.29 27.72 -46.22
CA ILE A 496 6.88 26.57 -46.91
C ILE A 496 7.46 26.98 -48.25
N LYS A 497 6.72 27.80 -49.05
CA LYS A 497 7.20 28.28 -50.35
C LYS A 497 8.44 29.17 -50.22
N GLU A 498 8.39 30.14 -49.31
CA GLU A 498 9.53 31.01 -49.02
C GLU A 498 10.76 30.20 -48.51
N GLY A 499 10.54 29.19 -47.68
CA GLY A 499 11.58 28.27 -47.20
C GLY A 499 12.18 27.43 -48.33
N ASN A 500 11.35 26.91 -49.21
CA ASN A 500 11.81 26.13 -50.40
C ASN A 500 12.61 27.02 -51.37
N GLU A 501 12.16 28.25 -51.64
CA GLU A 501 12.86 29.19 -52.49
C GLU A 501 14.24 29.56 -51.89
N ALA A 502 14.29 29.81 -50.59
CA ALA A 502 15.56 30.08 -49.88
C ALA A 502 16.52 28.88 -49.94
N LEU A 503 16.01 27.66 -49.73
CA LEU A 503 16.75 26.42 -49.82
C LEU A 503 17.33 26.22 -51.24
N LEU A 504 16.49 26.39 -52.26
CA LEU A 504 16.88 26.29 -53.66
C LEU A 504 17.96 27.33 -54.01
N SER A 505 17.83 28.56 -53.49
CA SER A 505 18.84 29.59 -53.70
C SER A 505 20.18 29.17 -53.10
N MET A 506 20.19 28.68 -51.85
CA MET A 506 21.41 28.20 -51.18
C MET A 506 22.04 26.99 -51.92
N MET A 507 21.21 26.06 -52.37
CA MET A 507 21.71 24.87 -53.10
C MET A 507 22.34 25.21 -54.45
N ARG A 508 21.87 26.26 -55.13
CA ARG A 508 22.47 26.74 -56.37
C ARG A 508 23.83 27.47 -56.18
N GLU A 509 24.12 27.95 -55.00
CA GLU A 509 25.40 28.60 -54.64
C GLU A 509 26.46 27.58 -54.20
N LEU A 510 26.12 26.30 -54.04
CA LEU A 510 27.07 25.27 -53.64
C LEU A 510 28.13 25.02 -54.73
N THR A 511 29.36 24.84 -54.29
CA THR A 511 30.48 24.39 -55.13
C THR A 511 30.77 22.92 -54.81
N PHE A 512 31.06 22.11 -55.81
CA PHE A 512 31.15 20.67 -55.66
C PHE A 512 32.58 20.18 -56.03
N ASP A 513 33.09 19.24 -55.23
CA ASP A 513 34.42 18.63 -55.44
C ASP A 513 34.34 17.42 -56.42
N SER A 514 33.16 16.96 -56.79
CA SER A 514 32.93 15.85 -57.73
C SER A 514 31.71 16.08 -58.63
N ASP A 515 31.75 15.55 -59.87
CA ASP A 515 30.64 15.58 -60.80
C ASP A 515 29.45 14.78 -60.29
N GLU A 516 29.68 13.67 -59.56
CA GLU A 516 28.63 12.82 -58.99
C GLU A 516 27.80 13.58 -57.92
N THR A 517 28.46 14.34 -57.06
CA THR A 517 27.77 15.17 -56.03
C THR A 517 26.98 16.31 -56.68
N ARG A 518 27.55 16.93 -57.71
CA ARG A 518 26.88 17.99 -58.47
C ARG A 518 25.58 17.48 -59.14
N ASP A 519 25.64 16.31 -59.76
CA ASP A 519 24.48 15.72 -60.48
C ASP A 519 23.39 15.29 -59.44
N ALA A 520 23.77 14.71 -58.30
CA ALA A 520 22.85 14.37 -57.22
C ALA A 520 22.12 15.60 -56.65
N VAL A 521 22.81 16.72 -56.48
CA VAL A 521 22.21 17.97 -56.02
C VAL A 521 21.32 18.59 -57.09
N ALA A 522 21.70 18.50 -58.36
CA ALA A 522 20.87 18.96 -59.48
C ALA A 522 19.53 18.19 -59.54
N ASP A 523 19.57 16.87 -59.33
CA ASP A 523 18.35 16.04 -59.27
C ASP A 523 17.45 16.44 -58.07
N LEU A 524 18.04 16.71 -56.89
CA LEU A 524 17.30 17.18 -55.74
C LEU A 524 16.66 18.56 -55.96
N ILE A 525 17.37 19.49 -56.61
CA ILE A 525 16.82 20.80 -57.01
C ILE A 525 15.63 20.60 -57.94
N SER A 526 15.74 19.72 -58.92
CA SER A 526 14.64 19.42 -59.85
C SER A 526 13.38 18.87 -59.15
N VAL A 527 13.54 18.03 -58.15
CA VAL A 527 12.44 17.51 -57.33
C VAL A 527 11.79 18.63 -56.52
N LEU A 528 12.55 19.49 -55.88
CA LEU A 528 12.06 20.61 -55.09
C LEU A 528 11.38 21.71 -55.94
N GLU A 529 11.83 21.91 -57.16
CA GLU A 529 11.16 22.83 -58.11
C GLU A 529 9.83 22.29 -58.64
N GLY A 530 9.62 20.97 -58.55
CA GLY A 530 8.37 20.31 -58.97
C GLY A 530 7.33 20.19 -57.86
N MET A 531 7.68 20.52 -56.63
CA MET A 531 6.77 20.57 -55.49
C MET A 531 6.15 21.96 -55.32
#